data_ae63120423967c2c9998a9eefe873811
#
_entry.id   ae63120423967c2c9998a9eefe873811
#
_cell.length_a   1.000
_cell.length_b   1.000
_cell.length_c   1.000
_cell.angle_alpha   90.00
_cell.angle_beta   90.00
_cell.angle_gamma   90.00
#
_symmetry.space_group_name_H-M   'P 1'
#
loop_
_entity.id
_entity.type
_entity.pdbx_description
1 polymer ?
#
loop_
_entity_poly.entity_id
_entity_poly.type
_entity_poly.pdbx_seq_one_letter_code
_entity_poly.pdbx_strand_id
1 'polypeptide(L)'
;MFLMAMSFGALTNVKAQDTVTMNLKECMRYAVEHSTKMRIQQADNRDAQIDRRDAILDAFTPQVSGSTYVYYNFGRSIDPETNTYSLTTSFHNGYSVSAGIVLFNGFQAVNNLKITKTAQQMGVTKEQQLEDQICLATMEAYCNVLYYSEMEKALQAQVATAEKSLQLAQRQEELGQKSHADVVQMQSDMAERQYQLTTCRNNLNNAMITLKDVMFWPIDEPLKIDGFMALRLPLTVQEFETQALVEQAQQWLPSVALAEGTLRNARLALNTARWQTLPTLALYGGWSSSYFTYPGKDGYVPTPYFDQIKNNRGEYVQLSMSIPIYDRLSKHSNIAKRKNALDRAEADYEQTLQTVEAEVRRAIADRDGTADAMHQAEIRATLQQEAFALNGKRYEQGLISSIEYQTASNLYLNALAEQLNARLQYFIKNSVVQYYGGTTYLDQ
;
A
#
# COMPACT_ATOMS: atom_id res chain seq x y z
N MET A 1 -40.28 45.78 -28.63
CA MET A 1 -39.79 44.76 -29.58
C MET A 1 -39.29 43.59 -28.74
N PHE A 2 -40.03 42.49 -28.77
CA PHE A 2 -39.96 41.32 -27.90
C PHE A 2 -38.69 40.51 -28.13
N LEU A 3 -37.94 40.19 -27.07
CA LEU A 3 -36.91 39.18 -27.07
C LEU A 3 -37.41 37.93 -26.34
N MET A 4 -37.62 36.90 -27.13
CA MET A 4 -38.10 35.58 -26.74
C MET A 4 -36.91 34.78 -26.20
N ALA A 5 -36.90 34.48 -24.90
CA ALA A 5 -35.91 33.60 -24.29
C ALA A 5 -36.34 32.12 -24.51
N MET A 6 -35.64 31.42 -25.38
CA MET A 6 -35.74 29.96 -25.50
C MET A 6 -34.97 29.29 -24.34
N SER A 7 -35.70 28.72 -23.39
CA SER A 7 -35.19 27.79 -22.40
C SER A 7 -34.91 26.43 -23.05
N PHE A 8 -33.64 26.10 -23.27
CA PHE A 8 -33.20 24.77 -23.65
C PHE A 8 -33.22 23.90 -22.40
N GLY A 9 -34.26 23.11 -22.25
CA GLY A 9 -34.32 22.04 -21.26
C GLY A 9 -33.32 20.95 -21.62
N ALA A 10 -32.18 20.89 -20.91
CA ALA A 10 -31.29 19.73 -20.95
C ALA A 10 -32.02 18.55 -20.30
N LEU A 11 -32.58 17.67 -21.09
CA LEU A 11 -32.96 16.33 -20.70
C LEU A 11 -31.66 15.57 -20.38
N THR A 12 -31.29 15.54 -19.12
CA THR A 12 -30.27 14.59 -18.63
C THR A 12 -30.89 13.19 -18.78
N ASN A 13 -30.44 12.46 -19.80
CA ASN A 13 -30.65 11.02 -19.88
C ASN A 13 -29.96 10.40 -18.65
N VAL A 14 -30.74 10.12 -17.61
CA VAL A 14 -30.36 9.19 -16.56
C VAL A 14 -30.27 7.82 -17.24
N LYS A 15 -29.12 7.44 -17.75
CA LYS A 15 -28.83 6.05 -18.07
C LYS A 15 -29.06 5.27 -16.78
N ALA A 16 -29.99 4.31 -16.80
CA ALA A 16 -30.02 3.28 -15.78
C ALA A 16 -28.60 2.64 -15.77
N GLN A 17 -27.81 2.91 -14.72
CA GLN A 17 -26.52 2.31 -14.57
C GLN A 17 -26.77 0.80 -14.41
N ASP A 18 -26.30 0.01 -15.38
CA ASP A 18 -26.30 -1.44 -15.26
C ASP A 18 -25.54 -1.80 -13.99
N THR A 19 -26.21 -2.50 -13.09
CA THR A 19 -25.59 -2.92 -11.82
C THR A 19 -24.47 -3.90 -12.14
N VAL A 20 -23.23 -3.50 -11.94
CA VAL A 20 -22.07 -4.34 -12.18
C VAL A 20 -22.05 -5.44 -11.12
N THR A 21 -21.98 -6.70 -11.56
CA THR A 21 -21.80 -7.86 -10.67
C THR A 21 -20.36 -8.32 -10.75
N MET A 22 -19.67 -8.45 -9.61
CA MET A 22 -18.28 -8.85 -9.53
C MET A 22 -18.11 -10.06 -8.62
N ASN A 23 -17.22 -10.97 -9.05
CA ASN A 23 -16.70 -12.04 -8.20
C ASN A 23 -15.52 -11.56 -7.35
N LEU A 24 -15.03 -12.39 -6.42
CA LEU A 24 -13.95 -12.02 -5.52
C LEU A 24 -12.67 -11.62 -6.28
N LYS A 25 -12.28 -12.39 -7.30
CA LYS A 25 -11.07 -12.13 -8.10
C LYS A 25 -11.15 -10.81 -8.87
N GLU A 26 -12.32 -10.50 -9.41
CA GLU A 26 -12.58 -9.22 -10.08
C GLU A 26 -12.53 -8.05 -9.09
N CYS A 27 -13.10 -8.21 -7.88
CA CYS A 27 -13.01 -7.22 -6.82
C CYS A 27 -11.56 -6.94 -6.40
N MET A 28 -10.75 -7.99 -6.19
CA MET A 28 -9.33 -7.85 -5.83
C MET A 28 -8.54 -7.15 -6.94
N ARG A 29 -8.74 -7.56 -8.20
CA ARG A 29 -8.06 -6.92 -9.34
C ARG A 29 -8.42 -5.44 -9.45
N TYR A 30 -9.71 -5.12 -9.36
CA TYR A 30 -10.17 -3.73 -9.38
C TYR A 30 -9.57 -2.90 -8.24
N ALA A 31 -9.52 -3.47 -7.01
CA ALA A 31 -8.93 -2.82 -5.85
C ALA A 31 -7.45 -2.48 -6.06
N VAL A 32 -6.66 -3.41 -6.61
CA VAL A 32 -5.25 -3.19 -6.92
C VAL A 32 -5.07 -2.10 -7.99
N GLU A 33 -5.84 -2.17 -9.08
CA GLU A 33 -5.73 -1.22 -10.21
C GLU A 33 -6.12 0.21 -9.83
N HIS A 34 -7.08 0.39 -8.91
CA HIS A 34 -7.60 1.71 -8.54
C HIS A 34 -7.05 2.24 -7.20
N SER A 35 -6.23 1.45 -6.50
CA SER A 35 -5.66 1.84 -5.21
C SER A 35 -4.80 3.09 -5.30
N THR A 36 -5.11 4.09 -4.46
CA THR A 36 -4.25 5.28 -4.30
C THR A 36 -2.91 4.94 -3.68
N LYS A 37 -2.85 3.94 -2.79
CA LYS A 37 -1.60 3.45 -2.20
C LYS A 37 -0.70 2.84 -3.28
N MET A 38 -1.27 2.07 -4.21
CA MET A 38 -0.53 1.50 -5.35
C MET A 38 0.05 2.61 -6.25
N ARG A 39 -0.75 3.65 -6.54
CA ARG A 39 -0.28 4.80 -7.32
C ARG A 39 0.88 5.55 -6.65
N ILE A 40 0.86 5.68 -5.31
CA ILE A 40 1.96 6.27 -4.53
C ILE A 40 3.20 5.38 -4.68
N GLN A 41 3.09 4.07 -4.43
CA GLN A 41 4.23 3.15 -4.56
C GLN A 41 4.82 3.14 -5.97
N GLN A 42 3.99 3.23 -7.01
CA GLN A 42 4.46 3.36 -8.39
C GLN A 42 5.19 4.68 -8.65
N ALA A 43 4.81 5.77 -7.99
CA ALA A 43 5.55 7.02 -8.04
C ALA A 43 6.93 6.87 -7.37
N ASP A 44 6.99 6.27 -6.18
CA ASP A 44 8.25 5.97 -5.48
C ASP A 44 9.17 5.05 -6.32
N ASN A 45 8.59 4.09 -7.05
CA ASN A 45 9.34 3.22 -7.96
C ASN A 45 9.94 4.00 -9.15
N ARG A 46 9.21 4.99 -9.69
CA ARG A 46 9.74 5.89 -10.72
C ARG A 46 10.87 6.76 -10.18
N ASP A 47 10.74 7.26 -8.95
CA ASP A 47 11.81 8.02 -8.30
C ASP A 47 13.07 7.16 -8.11
N ALA A 48 12.92 5.92 -7.65
CA ALA A 48 14.03 4.97 -7.55
C ALA A 48 14.71 4.66 -8.91
N GLN A 49 13.94 4.66 -10.01
CA GLN A 49 14.50 4.53 -11.37
C GLN A 49 15.29 5.79 -11.77
N ILE A 50 14.79 6.97 -11.42
CA ILE A 50 15.48 8.25 -11.65
C ILE A 50 16.77 8.29 -10.84
N ASP A 51 16.73 7.97 -9.54
CA ASP A 51 17.90 7.91 -8.67
C ASP A 51 18.99 6.98 -9.22
N ARG A 52 18.59 5.84 -9.77
CA ARG A 52 19.52 4.91 -10.42
C ARG A 52 20.14 5.49 -11.69
N ARG A 53 19.33 6.16 -12.54
CA ARG A 53 19.83 6.85 -13.72
C ARG A 53 20.81 7.94 -13.33
N ASP A 54 20.45 8.73 -12.33
CA ASP A 54 21.28 9.85 -11.87
C ASP A 54 22.60 9.35 -11.26
N ALA A 55 22.57 8.25 -10.52
CA ALA A 55 23.79 7.59 -10.03
C ALA A 55 24.70 7.10 -11.17
N ILE A 56 24.14 6.67 -12.32
CA ILE A 56 24.92 6.30 -13.51
C ILE A 56 25.51 7.56 -14.15
N LEU A 57 24.73 8.62 -14.30
CA LEU A 57 25.20 9.86 -14.86
C LEU A 57 26.31 10.49 -14.01
N ASP A 58 26.13 10.54 -12.70
CA ASP A 58 27.14 11.03 -11.75
C ASP A 58 28.45 10.26 -11.81
N ALA A 59 28.37 8.95 -12.07
CA ALA A 59 29.54 8.09 -12.14
C ALA A 59 30.33 8.25 -13.47
N PHE A 60 29.68 8.56 -14.57
CA PHE A 60 30.28 8.43 -15.91
C PHE A 60 30.21 9.69 -16.78
N THR A 61 29.53 10.74 -16.35
CA THR A 61 29.39 11.96 -17.14
C THR A 61 29.96 13.18 -16.38
N PRO A 62 30.60 14.12 -17.09
CA PRO A 62 31.04 15.36 -16.47
C PRO A 62 29.85 16.27 -16.15
N GLN A 63 29.93 16.94 -15.00
CA GLN A 63 29.06 18.07 -14.73
C GLN A 63 29.57 19.31 -15.46
N VAL A 64 28.73 19.97 -16.23
CA VAL A 64 29.05 21.19 -16.95
C VAL A 64 28.27 22.34 -16.34
N SER A 65 28.97 23.45 -16.01
CA SER A 65 28.37 24.64 -15.44
C SER A 65 28.87 25.89 -16.15
N GLY A 66 27.97 26.84 -16.34
CA GLY A 66 28.30 28.20 -16.81
C GLY A 66 28.08 29.23 -15.70
N SER A 67 28.98 30.17 -15.54
CA SER A 67 28.82 31.26 -14.60
C SER A 67 29.20 32.61 -15.18
N THR A 68 28.55 33.65 -14.74
CA THR A 68 28.91 35.05 -15.03
C THR A 68 28.84 35.82 -13.74
N TYR A 69 29.69 36.81 -13.64
CA TYR A 69 29.67 37.73 -12.52
C TYR A 69 29.88 39.16 -13.00
N VAL A 70 29.34 40.11 -12.25
CA VAL A 70 29.54 41.55 -12.42
C VAL A 70 29.75 42.14 -11.04
N TYR A 71 30.83 42.93 -10.90
CA TYR A 71 31.04 43.68 -9.67
C TYR A 71 31.79 44.98 -9.90
N TYR A 72 31.55 45.93 -9.02
CA TYR A 72 32.39 47.14 -8.86
C TYR A 72 33.29 46.95 -7.66
N ASN A 73 34.57 47.33 -7.83
CA ASN A 73 35.51 47.43 -6.73
C ASN A 73 35.85 48.90 -6.49
N PHE A 74 35.64 49.37 -5.27
CA PHE A 74 35.91 50.74 -4.84
C PHE A 74 37.15 50.77 -3.96
N GLY A 75 38.19 51.50 -4.36
CA GLY A 75 39.40 51.61 -3.57
C GLY A 75 40.65 51.16 -4.31
N ARG A 76 41.68 50.78 -3.56
CA ARG A 76 42.98 50.39 -4.12
C ARG A 76 42.93 48.99 -4.69
N SER A 77 43.20 48.85 -5.98
CA SER A 77 43.27 47.58 -6.69
C SER A 77 44.49 47.49 -7.60
N ILE A 78 44.88 46.27 -7.99
CA ILE A 78 45.90 46.06 -9.00
C ILE A 78 45.27 46.33 -10.37
N ASP A 79 45.89 47.20 -11.13
CA ASP A 79 45.54 47.45 -12.53
C ASP A 79 46.07 46.31 -13.40
N PRO A 80 45.21 45.55 -14.08
CA PRO A 80 45.62 44.38 -14.88
C PRO A 80 46.50 44.73 -16.09
N GLU A 81 46.46 45.96 -16.58
CA GLU A 81 47.25 46.39 -17.74
C GLU A 81 48.68 46.75 -17.34
N THR A 82 48.85 47.43 -16.21
CA THR A 82 50.14 47.93 -15.76
C THR A 82 50.77 47.12 -14.63
N ASN A 83 50.01 46.22 -14.04
CA ASN A 83 50.36 45.42 -12.85
C ASN A 83 50.83 46.28 -11.64
N THR A 84 50.30 47.53 -11.58
CA THR A 84 50.59 48.49 -10.50
C THR A 84 49.35 48.74 -9.63
N TYR A 85 49.55 49.20 -8.39
CA TYR A 85 48.45 49.57 -7.52
C TYR A 85 47.88 50.91 -7.92
N SER A 86 46.60 50.97 -8.25
CA SER A 86 45.85 52.20 -8.47
C SER A 86 44.70 52.35 -7.47
N LEU A 87 44.45 53.58 -7.03
CA LEU A 87 43.30 53.96 -6.22
C LEU A 87 42.20 54.44 -7.15
N THR A 88 41.34 53.55 -7.58
CA THR A 88 40.30 53.88 -8.54
C THR A 88 39.13 52.91 -8.44
N THR A 89 37.95 53.34 -8.91
CA THR A 89 36.84 52.45 -9.09
C THR A 89 37.06 51.57 -10.32
N SER A 90 36.92 50.26 -10.17
CA SER A 90 36.98 49.33 -11.30
C SER A 90 35.67 48.54 -11.45
N PHE A 91 35.27 48.35 -12.67
CA PHE A 91 34.16 47.50 -13.06
C PHE A 91 34.70 46.22 -13.66
N HIS A 92 34.18 45.08 -13.20
CA HIS A 92 34.57 43.77 -13.68
C HIS A 92 33.35 42.99 -14.11
N ASN A 93 33.46 42.30 -15.23
CA ASN A 93 32.50 41.32 -15.72
C ASN A 93 33.26 40.10 -16.19
N GLY A 94 32.83 38.93 -15.77
CA GLY A 94 33.50 37.67 -16.15
C GLY A 94 32.49 36.59 -16.57
N TYR A 95 32.97 35.76 -17.44
CA TYR A 95 32.25 34.59 -17.97
C TYR A 95 33.13 33.36 -17.81
N SER A 96 32.52 32.24 -17.40
CA SER A 96 33.21 30.97 -17.38
C SER A 96 32.28 29.80 -17.68
N VAL A 97 32.84 28.83 -18.36
CA VAL A 97 32.25 27.48 -18.54
C VAL A 97 33.23 26.49 -18.01
N SER A 98 32.80 25.64 -17.09
CA SER A 98 33.63 24.60 -16.53
C SER A 98 32.96 23.23 -16.59
N ALA A 99 33.75 22.18 -16.81
CA ALA A 99 33.34 20.80 -16.78
C ALA A 99 34.22 20.06 -15.78
N GLY A 100 33.61 19.16 -14.97
CA GLY A 100 34.35 18.35 -14.00
C GLY A 100 33.78 16.95 -13.93
N ILE A 101 34.68 15.98 -13.82
CA ILE A 101 34.32 14.56 -13.60
C ILE A 101 35.21 13.97 -12.51
N VAL A 102 34.61 13.18 -11.63
CA VAL A 102 35.33 12.45 -10.60
C VAL A 102 35.76 11.12 -11.17
N LEU A 103 37.08 10.92 -11.36
CA LEU A 103 37.65 9.69 -11.91
C LEU A 103 37.73 8.57 -10.87
N PHE A 104 37.99 8.93 -9.61
CA PHE A 104 38.06 8.00 -8.49
C PHE A 104 37.69 8.67 -7.18
N ASN A 105 36.80 8.06 -6.40
CA ASN A 105 36.33 8.54 -5.11
C ASN A 105 36.27 7.44 -4.05
N GLY A 106 37.25 6.53 -4.03
CA GLY A 106 37.21 5.40 -3.10
C GLY A 106 36.07 4.43 -3.36
N PHE A 107 35.76 4.13 -4.64
CA PHE A 107 34.67 3.24 -5.06
C PHE A 107 33.25 3.67 -4.61
N GLN A 108 33.08 4.89 -4.13
CA GLN A 108 31.79 5.41 -3.70
C GLN A 108 30.77 5.38 -4.83
N ALA A 109 31.15 5.77 -6.06
CA ALA A 109 30.29 5.72 -7.24
C ALA A 109 29.80 4.28 -7.51
N VAL A 110 30.70 3.29 -7.49
CA VAL A 110 30.35 1.88 -7.72
C VAL A 110 29.39 1.34 -6.66
N ASN A 111 29.63 1.69 -5.40
CA ASN A 111 28.73 1.26 -4.32
C ASN A 111 27.36 1.95 -4.40
N ASN A 112 27.33 3.25 -4.78
CA ASN A 112 26.08 3.98 -5.00
C ASN A 112 25.23 3.33 -6.12
N LEU A 113 25.87 2.93 -7.23
CA LEU A 113 25.21 2.17 -8.29
C LEU A 113 24.58 0.86 -7.79
N LYS A 114 25.25 0.16 -6.86
CA LYS A 114 24.72 -1.08 -6.26
C LYS A 114 23.56 -0.78 -5.30
N ILE A 115 23.69 0.27 -4.48
CA ILE A 115 22.66 0.70 -3.52
C ILE A 115 21.39 1.12 -4.28
N THR A 116 21.51 1.96 -5.29
CA THR A 116 20.35 2.41 -6.09
C THR A 116 19.71 1.28 -6.87
N LYS A 117 20.50 0.30 -7.36
CA LYS A 117 19.95 -0.93 -7.96
C LYS A 117 19.16 -1.74 -6.94
N THR A 118 19.68 -1.93 -5.73
CA THR A 118 18.96 -2.65 -4.67
C THR A 118 17.69 -1.88 -4.26
N ALA A 119 17.75 -0.55 -4.15
CA ALA A 119 16.59 0.29 -3.84
C ALA A 119 15.48 0.14 -4.90
N GLN A 120 15.84 0.12 -6.19
CA GLN A 120 14.90 -0.12 -7.27
C GLN A 120 14.24 -1.51 -7.17
N GLN A 121 15.01 -2.56 -6.86
CA GLN A 121 14.47 -3.91 -6.65
C GLN A 121 13.53 -3.97 -5.45
N MET A 122 13.91 -3.34 -4.33
CA MET A 122 13.06 -3.23 -3.14
C MET A 122 11.75 -2.48 -3.44
N GLY A 123 11.75 -1.49 -4.32
CA GLY A 123 10.54 -0.79 -4.76
C GLY A 123 9.53 -1.75 -5.41
N VAL A 124 9.97 -2.60 -6.32
CA VAL A 124 9.14 -3.64 -6.96
C VAL A 124 8.60 -4.62 -5.92
N THR A 125 9.45 -5.06 -4.98
CA THR A 125 9.04 -5.97 -3.90
C THR A 125 8.00 -5.34 -2.96
N LYS A 126 8.12 -4.04 -2.66
CA LYS A 126 7.10 -3.29 -1.89
C LYS A 126 5.78 -3.18 -2.63
N GLU A 127 5.81 -3.00 -3.95
CA GLU A 127 4.61 -2.98 -4.78
C GLU A 127 3.87 -4.33 -4.67
N GLN A 128 4.59 -5.45 -4.76
CA GLN A 128 4.02 -6.78 -4.57
C GLN A 128 3.44 -6.97 -3.16
N GLN A 129 4.17 -6.58 -2.11
CA GLN A 129 3.68 -6.64 -0.73
C GLN A 129 2.39 -5.83 -0.54
N LEU A 130 2.30 -4.68 -1.18
CA LEU A 130 1.11 -3.83 -1.11
C LEU A 130 -0.07 -4.44 -1.87
N GLU A 131 0.19 -5.06 -3.03
CA GLU A 131 -0.81 -5.83 -3.79
C GLU A 131 -1.42 -6.93 -2.93
N ASP A 132 -0.60 -7.74 -2.27
CA ASP A 132 -1.04 -8.81 -1.38
C ASP A 132 -1.90 -8.29 -0.21
N GLN A 133 -1.50 -7.15 0.39
CA GLN A 133 -2.27 -6.51 1.46
C GLN A 133 -3.64 -6.01 0.99
N ILE A 134 -3.71 -5.42 -0.21
CA ILE A 134 -4.97 -4.95 -0.79
C ILE A 134 -5.87 -6.13 -1.10
N CYS A 135 -5.33 -7.21 -1.67
CA CYS A 135 -6.08 -8.42 -1.99
C CYS A 135 -6.68 -9.07 -0.73
N LEU A 136 -5.88 -9.23 0.33
CA LEU A 136 -6.36 -9.79 1.59
C LEU A 136 -7.45 -8.92 2.23
N ALA A 137 -7.25 -7.61 2.31
CA ALA A 137 -8.26 -6.70 2.85
C ALA A 137 -9.56 -6.71 2.03
N THR A 138 -9.46 -6.83 0.70
CA THR A 138 -10.63 -6.95 -0.19
C THR A 138 -11.35 -8.28 0.03
N MET A 139 -10.60 -9.38 0.20
CA MET A 139 -11.16 -10.71 0.50
C MET A 139 -11.94 -10.70 1.81
N GLU A 140 -11.39 -10.11 2.87
CA GLU A 140 -12.05 -10.01 4.18
C GLU A 140 -13.33 -9.16 4.09
N ALA A 141 -13.29 -8.02 3.41
CA ALA A 141 -14.45 -7.16 3.20
C ALA A 141 -15.52 -7.85 2.36
N TYR A 142 -15.12 -8.58 1.30
CA TYR A 142 -16.02 -9.36 0.45
C TYR A 142 -16.72 -10.48 1.23
N CYS A 143 -15.98 -11.24 2.03
CA CYS A 143 -16.53 -12.29 2.90
C CYS A 143 -17.53 -11.73 3.91
N ASN A 144 -17.28 -10.53 4.44
CA ASN A 144 -18.19 -9.87 5.37
C ASN A 144 -19.52 -9.47 4.68
N VAL A 145 -19.48 -8.99 3.44
CA VAL A 145 -20.71 -8.74 2.64
C VAL A 145 -21.47 -10.03 2.38
N LEU A 146 -20.76 -11.11 2.03
CA LEU A 146 -21.39 -12.44 1.84
C LEU A 146 -22.11 -12.92 3.10
N TYR A 147 -21.45 -12.80 4.25
CA TYR A 147 -22.03 -13.18 5.54
C TYR A 147 -23.37 -12.49 5.79
N TYR A 148 -23.39 -11.16 5.71
CA TYR A 148 -24.65 -10.41 5.95
C TYR A 148 -25.68 -10.62 4.87
N SER A 149 -25.30 -10.87 3.61
CA SER A 149 -26.21 -11.18 2.52
C SER A 149 -26.95 -12.52 2.75
N GLU A 150 -26.22 -13.56 3.18
CA GLU A 150 -26.84 -14.86 3.50
C GLU A 150 -27.67 -14.79 4.80
N MET A 151 -27.20 -14.05 5.81
CA MET A 151 -27.98 -13.81 7.03
C MET A 151 -29.27 -13.02 6.76
N GLU A 152 -29.26 -12.06 5.84
CA GLU A 152 -30.49 -11.35 5.45
C GLU A 152 -31.53 -12.32 4.86
N LYS A 153 -31.11 -13.22 3.96
CA LYS A 153 -32.00 -14.23 3.37
C LYS A 153 -32.61 -15.14 4.44
N ALA A 154 -31.77 -15.58 5.39
CA ALA A 154 -32.23 -16.42 6.50
C ALA A 154 -33.24 -15.69 7.40
N LEU A 155 -32.95 -14.43 7.77
CA LEU A 155 -33.85 -13.61 8.59
C LEU A 155 -35.15 -13.25 7.86
N GLN A 156 -35.13 -13.02 6.54
CA GLN A 156 -36.34 -12.83 5.73
C GLN A 156 -37.24 -14.08 5.79
N ALA A 157 -36.65 -15.29 5.68
CA ALA A 157 -37.39 -16.53 5.81
C ALA A 157 -37.96 -16.70 7.24
N GLN A 158 -37.23 -16.29 8.27
CA GLN A 158 -37.72 -16.33 9.66
C GLN A 158 -38.85 -15.33 9.94
N VAL A 159 -38.77 -14.11 9.38
CA VAL A 159 -39.89 -13.15 9.46
C VAL A 159 -41.13 -13.73 8.84
N ALA A 160 -41.03 -14.32 7.64
CA ALA A 160 -42.18 -14.95 6.96
C ALA A 160 -42.76 -16.14 7.76
N THR A 161 -41.86 -16.88 8.49
CA THR A 161 -42.32 -17.97 9.35
C THR A 161 -42.99 -17.46 10.64
N ALA A 162 -42.42 -16.42 11.27
CA ALA A 162 -43.06 -15.79 12.44
C ALA A 162 -44.41 -15.17 12.13
N GLU A 163 -44.57 -14.56 10.94
CA GLU A 163 -45.86 -14.05 10.48
C GLU A 163 -46.92 -15.16 10.36
N LYS A 164 -46.58 -16.28 9.75
CA LYS A 164 -47.49 -17.45 9.67
C LYS A 164 -47.81 -17.98 11.08
N SER A 165 -46.85 -18.07 11.97
CA SER A 165 -47.06 -18.54 13.34
C SER A 165 -47.96 -17.60 14.14
N LEU A 166 -47.82 -16.27 13.93
CA LEU A 166 -48.71 -15.29 14.56
C LEU A 166 -50.13 -15.42 14.03
N GLN A 167 -50.34 -15.55 12.70
CA GLN A 167 -51.64 -15.76 12.12
C GLN A 167 -52.31 -17.04 12.65
N LEU A 168 -51.55 -18.13 12.80
CA LEU A 168 -52.06 -19.34 13.39
C LEU A 168 -52.46 -19.18 14.88
N ALA A 169 -51.65 -18.48 15.66
CA ALA A 169 -51.97 -18.20 17.07
C ALA A 169 -53.23 -17.35 17.22
N GLN A 170 -53.39 -16.31 16.41
CA GLN A 170 -54.62 -15.49 16.37
C GLN A 170 -55.84 -16.32 16.03
N ARG A 171 -55.77 -17.20 15.01
CA ARG A 171 -56.87 -18.11 14.67
C ARG A 171 -57.23 -19.10 15.77
N GLN A 172 -56.22 -19.61 16.50
CA GLN A 172 -56.43 -20.50 17.64
C GLN A 172 -57.02 -19.75 18.85
N GLU A 173 -56.70 -18.49 19.06
CA GLU A 173 -57.32 -17.61 20.07
C GLU A 173 -58.83 -17.42 19.76
N GLU A 174 -59.17 -17.06 18.51
CA GLU A 174 -60.57 -16.90 18.04
C GLU A 174 -61.40 -18.20 18.31
N LEU A 175 -60.78 -19.36 18.16
CA LEU A 175 -61.38 -20.66 18.44
C LEU A 175 -61.35 -21.10 19.90
N GLY A 176 -60.79 -20.24 20.80
CA GLY A 176 -60.68 -20.54 22.25
C GLY A 176 -59.65 -21.59 22.60
N GLN A 177 -58.72 -21.93 21.67
CA GLN A 177 -57.70 -22.98 21.85
C GLN A 177 -56.39 -22.42 22.43
N LYS A 178 -56.12 -21.12 22.31
CA LYS A 178 -54.95 -20.45 22.88
C LYS A 178 -55.34 -19.20 23.67
N SER A 179 -54.50 -18.78 24.57
CA SER A 179 -54.70 -17.58 25.36
C SER A 179 -54.26 -16.32 24.62
N HIS A 180 -54.81 -15.19 25.01
CA HIS A 180 -54.33 -13.88 24.53
C HIS A 180 -52.83 -13.64 24.82
N ALA A 181 -52.32 -14.19 25.92
CA ALA A 181 -50.91 -14.11 26.26
C ALA A 181 -50.03 -14.81 25.20
N ASP A 182 -50.45 -15.93 24.63
CA ASP A 182 -49.74 -16.62 23.54
C ASP A 182 -49.68 -15.77 22.29
N VAL A 183 -50.76 -15.04 21.93
CA VAL A 183 -50.78 -14.16 20.79
C VAL A 183 -49.85 -12.96 20.98
N VAL A 184 -49.86 -12.33 22.18
CA VAL A 184 -48.94 -11.25 22.51
C VAL A 184 -47.47 -11.72 22.46
N GLN A 185 -47.20 -12.95 22.90
CA GLN A 185 -45.86 -13.55 22.80
C GLN A 185 -45.43 -13.72 21.32
N MET A 186 -46.32 -14.15 20.43
CA MET A 186 -46.03 -14.26 18.97
C MET A 186 -45.87 -12.89 18.31
N GLN A 187 -46.61 -11.87 18.76
CA GLN A 187 -46.40 -10.50 18.29
C GLN A 187 -45.03 -9.97 18.69
N SER A 188 -44.59 -10.26 19.92
CA SER A 188 -43.23 -9.92 20.39
C SER A 188 -42.14 -10.62 19.56
N ASP A 189 -42.31 -11.91 19.25
CA ASP A 189 -41.37 -12.64 18.39
C ASP A 189 -41.30 -12.03 16.97
N MET A 190 -42.43 -11.73 16.38
CA MET A 190 -42.51 -11.08 15.08
C MET A 190 -41.76 -9.72 15.07
N ALA A 191 -41.96 -8.88 16.10
CA ALA A 191 -41.28 -7.61 16.26
C ALA A 191 -39.74 -7.80 16.41
N GLU A 192 -39.32 -8.80 17.17
CA GLU A 192 -37.90 -9.16 17.34
C GLU A 192 -37.27 -9.59 16.00
N ARG A 193 -37.94 -10.44 15.20
CA ARG A 193 -37.45 -10.85 13.89
C ARG A 193 -37.33 -9.67 12.91
N GLN A 194 -38.30 -8.76 12.91
CA GLN A 194 -38.24 -7.55 12.10
C GLN A 194 -37.09 -6.62 12.53
N TYR A 195 -36.87 -6.50 13.83
CA TYR A 195 -35.72 -5.75 14.36
C TYR A 195 -34.40 -6.34 13.92
N GLN A 196 -34.23 -7.68 14.05
CA GLN A 196 -33.03 -8.41 13.61
C GLN A 196 -32.79 -8.25 12.11
N LEU A 197 -33.83 -8.34 11.28
CA LEU A 197 -33.74 -8.15 9.84
C LEU A 197 -33.29 -6.71 9.50
N THR A 198 -33.87 -5.72 10.18
CA THR A 198 -33.50 -4.31 9.96
C THR A 198 -32.05 -4.05 10.34
N THR A 199 -31.60 -4.60 11.48
CA THR A 199 -30.21 -4.52 11.93
C THR A 199 -29.26 -5.21 10.95
N CYS A 200 -29.63 -6.39 10.46
CA CYS A 200 -28.84 -7.13 9.46
C CYS A 200 -28.70 -6.34 8.14
N ARG A 201 -29.77 -5.70 7.67
CA ARG A 201 -29.74 -4.84 6.48
C ARG A 201 -28.81 -3.64 6.66
N ASN A 202 -28.86 -3.01 7.83
CA ASN A 202 -27.93 -1.92 8.13
C ASN A 202 -26.47 -2.40 8.13
N ASN A 203 -26.21 -3.56 8.71
CA ASN A 203 -24.87 -4.16 8.71
C ASN A 203 -24.42 -4.56 7.29
N LEU A 204 -25.32 -5.11 6.47
CA LEU A 204 -25.03 -5.41 5.06
C LEU A 204 -24.66 -4.14 4.28
N ASN A 205 -25.42 -3.06 4.48
CA ASN A 205 -25.12 -1.79 3.84
C ASN A 205 -23.74 -1.23 4.28
N ASN A 206 -23.44 -1.29 5.57
CA ASN A 206 -22.13 -0.87 6.10
C ASN A 206 -20.99 -1.76 5.57
N ALA A 207 -21.19 -3.08 5.48
CA ALA A 207 -20.22 -4.00 4.90
C ALA A 207 -19.98 -3.70 3.41
N MET A 208 -21.04 -3.37 2.65
CA MET A 208 -20.93 -2.97 1.26
C MET A 208 -20.18 -1.65 1.09
N ILE A 209 -20.42 -0.67 1.97
CA ILE A 209 -19.67 0.59 1.98
C ILE A 209 -18.18 0.32 2.27
N THR A 210 -17.88 -0.55 3.24
CA THR A 210 -16.51 -0.94 3.58
C THR A 210 -15.82 -1.63 2.39
N LEU A 211 -16.51 -2.54 1.69
CA LEU A 211 -15.96 -3.20 0.49
C LEU A 211 -15.67 -2.18 -0.60
N LYS A 212 -16.60 -1.26 -0.88
CA LYS A 212 -16.42 -0.19 -1.86
C LYS A 212 -15.23 0.72 -1.50
N ASP A 213 -15.07 1.06 -0.22
CA ASP A 213 -13.95 1.88 0.26
C ASP A 213 -12.60 1.17 0.05
N VAL A 214 -12.49 -0.09 0.45
CA VAL A 214 -11.27 -0.89 0.25
C VAL A 214 -10.93 -1.06 -1.24
N MET A 215 -11.94 -1.20 -2.10
CA MET A 215 -11.77 -1.32 -3.55
C MET A 215 -11.54 0.04 -4.24
N PHE A 216 -11.69 1.16 -3.57
CA PHE A 216 -11.77 2.49 -4.20
C PHE A 216 -12.89 2.61 -5.24
N TRP A 217 -13.98 1.86 -5.03
CA TRP A 217 -15.18 1.96 -5.86
C TRP A 217 -15.98 3.21 -5.49
N PRO A 218 -16.58 3.96 -6.46
CA PRO A 218 -17.44 5.09 -6.15
C PRO A 218 -18.60 4.66 -5.24
N ILE A 219 -18.74 5.32 -4.08
CA ILE A 219 -19.71 4.90 -3.04
C ILE A 219 -21.15 4.94 -3.56
N ASP A 220 -21.47 5.92 -4.41
CA ASP A 220 -22.81 6.13 -4.95
C ASP A 220 -23.17 5.17 -6.11
N GLU A 221 -22.18 4.49 -6.71
CA GLU A 221 -22.43 3.56 -7.80
C GLU A 221 -22.90 2.20 -7.28
N PRO A 222 -23.93 1.59 -7.90
CA PRO A 222 -24.42 0.29 -7.48
C PRO A 222 -23.38 -0.80 -7.78
N LEU A 223 -23.12 -1.66 -6.79
CA LEU A 223 -22.26 -2.84 -6.89
C LEU A 223 -23.03 -4.05 -6.38
N LYS A 224 -22.99 -5.15 -7.13
CA LYS A 224 -23.43 -6.48 -6.68
C LYS A 224 -22.24 -7.42 -6.61
N ILE A 225 -22.24 -8.29 -5.63
CA ILE A 225 -21.25 -9.35 -5.52
C ILE A 225 -21.85 -10.70 -5.89
N ASP A 226 -21.04 -11.56 -6.54
CA ASP A 226 -21.40 -12.93 -6.84
C ASP A 226 -20.99 -13.85 -5.66
N GLY A 227 -21.99 -14.30 -4.90
CA GLY A 227 -21.78 -15.12 -3.69
C GLY A 227 -21.49 -16.61 -3.94
N PHE A 228 -21.47 -17.05 -5.19
CA PHE A 228 -21.58 -18.47 -5.49
C PHE A 228 -20.34 -19.29 -5.19
N MET A 229 -19.13 -18.76 -5.37
CA MET A 229 -17.89 -19.53 -5.29
C MET A 229 -17.38 -19.76 -3.85
N ALA A 230 -17.33 -18.73 -3.02
CA ALA A 230 -16.75 -18.82 -1.67
C ALA A 230 -17.51 -19.80 -0.73
N LEU A 231 -18.82 -19.97 -0.94
CA LEU A 231 -19.68 -20.84 -0.11
C LEU A 231 -19.73 -22.30 -0.58
N ARG A 232 -19.19 -22.62 -1.77
CA ARG A 232 -19.27 -23.96 -2.38
C ARG A 232 -17.92 -24.66 -2.58
N LEU A 233 -16.82 -24.05 -2.18
CA LEU A 233 -15.50 -24.68 -2.30
C LEU A 233 -15.47 -26.01 -1.53
N PRO A 234 -14.99 -27.08 -2.15
CA PRO A 234 -14.79 -28.34 -1.45
C PRO A 234 -13.73 -28.17 -0.36
N LEU A 235 -14.02 -28.71 0.81
CA LEU A 235 -13.17 -28.66 2.00
C LEU A 235 -12.03 -29.68 1.88
N THR A 236 -11.13 -29.49 0.94
CA THR A 236 -9.90 -30.28 0.89
C THR A 236 -8.86 -29.57 1.74
N VAL A 237 -8.63 -30.05 2.95
CA VAL A 237 -7.49 -29.62 3.77
C VAL A 237 -6.24 -30.17 3.09
N GLN A 238 -5.50 -29.28 2.43
CA GLN A 238 -4.20 -29.65 1.89
C GLN A 238 -3.22 -29.76 3.07
N GLU A 239 -2.67 -30.93 3.30
CA GLU A 239 -1.63 -31.13 4.32
C GLU A 239 -0.33 -30.51 3.82
N PHE A 240 0.23 -29.60 4.60
CA PHE A 240 1.55 -29.05 4.39
C PHE A 240 2.50 -29.50 5.50
N GLU A 241 3.68 -29.94 5.14
CA GLU A 241 4.72 -30.10 6.13
C GLU A 241 5.15 -28.72 6.66
N THR A 242 4.93 -28.46 7.94
CA THR A 242 5.09 -27.13 8.54
C THR A 242 6.48 -26.56 8.29
N GLN A 243 7.53 -27.39 8.41
CA GLN A 243 8.91 -26.95 8.24
C GLN A 243 9.20 -26.57 6.78
N ALA A 244 8.74 -27.36 5.82
CA ALA A 244 8.89 -27.06 4.40
C ALA A 244 8.18 -25.76 4.01
N LEU A 245 6.98 -25.50 4.56
CA LEU A 245 6.25 -24.27 4.34
C LEU A 245 6.96 -23.03 4.91
N VAL A 246 7.59 -23.15 6.10
CA VAL A 246 8.39 -22.07 6.70
C VAL A 246 9.59 -21.75 5.79
N GLU A 247 10.32 -22.77 5.34
CA GLU A 247 11.48 -22.56 4.45
C GLU A 247 11.07 -21.93 3.11
N GLN A 248 9.96 -22.36 2.55
CA GLN A 248 9.39 -21.77 1.34
C GLN A 248 8.99 -20.30 1.55
N ALA A 249 8.26 -20.00 2.64
CA ALA A 249 7.85 -18.67 2.99
C ALA A 249 9.05 -17.72 3.19
N GLN A 250 10.12 -18.17 3.85
CA GLN A 250 11.34 -17.39 4.02
C GLN A 250 12.06 -17.05 2.71
N GLN A 251 11.86 -17.84 1.65
CA GLN A 251 12.47 -17.56 0.33
C GLN A 251 11.60 -16.69 -0.57
N TRP A 252 10.30 -16.77 -0.39
CA TRP A 252 9.32 -16.17 -1.30
C TRP A 252 8.74 -14.84 -0.80
N LEU A 253 8.61 -14.64 0.52
CA LEU A 253 7.90 -13.49 1.06
C LEU A 253 8.59 -12.14 0.78
N PRO A 254 7.84 -11.13 0.33
CA PRO A 254 8.34 -9.78 0.11
C PRO A 254 9.00 -9.17 1.36
N SER A 255 8.50 -9.44 2.57
CA SER A 255 9.06 -8.94 3.82
C SER A 255 10.50 -9.39 4.05
N VAL A 256 10.82 -10.64 3.75
CA VAL A 256 12.18 -11.19 3.87
C VAL A 256 13.11 -10.58 2.81
N ALA A 257 12.65 -10.49 1.55
CA ALA A 257 13.41 -9.88 0.47
C ALA A 257 13.73 -8.39 0.75
N LEU A 258 12.81 -7.66 1.37
CA LEU A 258 13.02 -6.26 1.79
C LEU A 258 14.04 -6.14 2.92
N ALA A 259 13.97 -7.03 3.92
CA ALA A 259 14.93 -7.07 5.02
C ALA A 259 16.35 -7.43 4.50
N GLU A 260 16.47 -8.41 3.60
CA GLU A 260 17.73 -8.76 2.92
C GLU A 260 18.28 -7.58 2.11
N GLY A 261 17.43 -6.88 1.35
CA GLY A 261 17.82 -5.68 0.60
C GLY A 261 18.37 -4.57 1.51
N THR A 262 17.72 -4.36 2.66
CA THR A 262 18.17 -3.40 3.69
C THR A 262 19.53 -3.79 4.26
N LEU A 263 19.73 -5.06 4.60
CA LEU A 263 20.99 -5.60 5.08
C LEU A 263 22.11 -5.43 4.04
N ARG A 264 21.83 -5.74 2.78
CA ARG A 264 22.78 -5.55 1.66
C ARG A 264 23.18 -4.09 1.51
N ASN A 265 22.23 -3.16 1.59
CA ASN A 265 22.52 -1.72 1.53
C ASN A 265 23.36 -1.24 2.72
N ALA A 266 23.10 -1.74 3.94
CA ALA A 266 23.90 -1.42 5.12
C ALA A 266 25.35 -1.89 4.98
N ARG A 267 25.59 -3.08 4.43
CA ARG A 267 26.95 -3.60 4.12
C ARG A 267 27.66 -2.72 3.09
N LEU A 268 26.98 -2.33 2.02
CA LEU A 268 27.53 -1.43 1.00
C LEU A 268 27.85 -0.05 1.58
N ALA A 269 26.97 0.50 2.43
CA ALA A 269 27.18 1.78 3.09
C ALA A 269 28.40 1.76 4.05
N LEU A 270 28.60 0.66 4.79
CA LEU A 270 29.79 0.48 5.61
C LEU A 270 31.08 0.40 4.77
N ASN A 271 31.07 -0.35 3.67
CA ASN A 271 32.20 -0.43 2.76
C ASN A 271 32.52 0.94 2.14
N THR A 272 31.49 1.70 1.74
CA THR A 272 31.65 3.07 1.24
C THR A 272 32.33 3.95 2.30
N ALA A 273 31.88 3.90 3.55
CA ALA A 273 32.47 4.69 4.63
C ALA A 273 33.95 4.33 4.89
N ARG A 274 34.30 3.05 4.83
CA ARG A 274 35.72 2.60 4.97
C ARG A 274 36.58 3.15 3.84
N TRP A 275 36.10 3.16 2.62
CA TRP A 275 36.85 3.58 1.43
C TRP A 275 36.89 5.09 1.22
N GLN A 276 36.08 5.87 1.93
CA GLN A 276 36.19 7.33 1.98
C GLN A 276 37.53 7.84 2.57
N THR A 277 38.34 6.97 3.17
CA THR A 277 39.70 7.31 3.60
C THR A 277 40.72 7.32 2.46
N LEU A 278 40.37 6.77 1.29
CA LEU A 278 41.22 6.75 0.10
C LEU A 278 41.27 8.15 -0.55
N PRO A 279 42.36 8.45 -1.32
CA PRO A 279 42.44 9.68 -2.12
C PRO A 279 41.26 9.76 -3.14
N THR A 280 40.87 10.97 -3.44
CA THR A 280 39.92 11.24 -4.55
C THR A 280 40.69 11.87 -5.73
N LEU A 281 40.36 11.47 -6.95
CA LEU A 281 40.94 11.96 -8.19
C LEU A 281 39.83 12.54 -9.06
N ALA A 282 40.01 13.78 -9.51
CA ALA A 282 39.05 14.47 -10.36
C ALA A 282 39.74 15.19 -11.52
N LEU A 283 39.09 15.22 -12.65
CA LEU A 283 39.51 15.95 -13.85
C LEU A 283 38.57 17.13 -14.06
N TYR A 284 39.16 18.31 -14.22
CA TYR A 284 38.45 19.54 -14.52
C TYR A 284 38.97 20.13 -15.82
N GLY A 285 38.11 20.80 -16.55
CA GLY A 285 38.46 21.61 -17.69
C GLY A 285 37.55 22.84 -17.75
N GLY A 286 38.03 23.91 -18.27
CA GLY A 286 37.21 25.10 -18.38
C GLY A 286 37.74 26.13 -19.35
N TRP A 287 36.84 27.02 -19.70
CA TRP A 287 37.10 28.25 -20.45
C TRP A 287 36.60 29.41 -19.63
N SER A 288 37.37 30.50 -19.60
CA SER A 288 36.95 31.79 -18.99
C SER A 288 37.40 32.97 -19.78
N SER A 289 36.67 34.08 -19.65
CA SER A 289 37.07 35.36 -20.18
C SER A 289 36.51 36.46 -19.28
N SER A 290 37.14 37.63 -19.34
CA SER A 290 36.71 38.77 -18.52
C SER A 290 36.86 40.09 -19.24
N TYR A 291 36.03 41.03 -18.85
CA TYR A 291 36.09 42.44 -19.21
C TYR A 291 36.30 43.27 -17.93
N PHE A 292 37.14 44.28 -18.01
CA PHE A 292 37.29 45.27 -16.94
C PHE A 292 37.39 46.67 -17.51
N THR A 293 37.02 47.65 -16.71
CA THR A 293 37.16 49.10 -17.05
C THR A 293 37.27 49.93 -15.77
N TYR A 294 37.76 51.16 -15.91
CA TYR A 294 37.88 52.14 -14.81
C TYR A 294 36.92 53.30 -15.03
N PRO A 295 35.64 53.21 -14.61
CA PRO A 295 34.67 54.29 -14.77
C PRO A 295 35.10 55.53 -14.01
N GLY A 296 35.19 56.67 -14.71
CA GLY A 296 35.56 57.99 -14.12
C GLY A 296 37.06 58.20 -13.91
N LYS A 297 37.96 57.39 -14.45
CA LYS A 297 39.39 57.58 -14.43
C LYS A 297 39.81 58.52 -15.58
N ASP A 298 40.30 59.72 -15.26
CA ASP A 298 40.71 60.69 -16.26
C ASP A 298 41.84 60.20 -17.16
N GLY A 299 41.69 60.38 -18.48
CA GLY A 299 42.68 59.97 -19.48
C GLY A 299 42.70 58.42 -19.76
N TYR A 300 41.81 57.63 -19.14
CA TYR A 300 41.69 56.18 -19.43
C TYR A 300 40.78 55.95 -20.62
N VAL A 301 41.28 55.28 -21.64
CA VAL A 301 40.50 54.81 -22.79
C VAL A 301 40.36 53.27 -22.68
N PRO A 302 39.18 52.77 -22.36
CA PRO A 302 39.01 51.34 -22.22
C PRO A 302 39.16 50.63 -23.55
N THR A 303 39.86 49.48 -23.55
CA THR A 303 39.83 48.54 -24.68
C THR A 303 38.38 48.10 -24.92
N PRO A 304 37.90 48.05 -26.18
CA PRO A 304 36.53 47.68 -26.48
C PRO A 304 36.14 46.34 -25.85
N TYR A 305 34.89 46.25 -25.43
CA TYR A 305 34.38 45.07 -24.69
C TYR A 305 34.68 43.74 -25.36
N PHE A 306 34.33 43.59 -26.63
CA PHE A 306 34.55 42.37 -27.38
C PHE A 306 36.02 42.04 -27.61
N ASP A 307 36.88 43.03 -27.73
CA ASP A 307 38.31 42.83 -27.83
C ASP A 307 38.92 42.30 -26.51
N GLN A 308 38.47 42.80 -25.38
CA GLN A 308 38.86 42.27 -24.10
C GLN A 308 38.36 40.82 -23.92
N ILE A 309 37.11 40.54 -24.20
CA ILE A 309 36.56 39.18 -24.11
C ILE A 309 37.32 38.20 -24.99
N LYS A 310 37.75 38.61 -26.19
CA LYS A 310 38.56 37.81 -27.09
C LYS A 310 40.00 37.58 -26.59
N ASN A 311 40.60 38.64 -26.07
CA ASN A 311 42.02 38.62 -25.68
C ASN A 311 42.27 38.07 -24.28
N ASN A 312 41.29 38.22 -23.37
CA ASN A 312 41.37 37.74 -21.98
C ASN A 312 40.86 36.29 -21.82
N ARG A 313 40.60 35.58 -22.92
CA ARG A 313 40.21 34.17 -22.86
C ARG A 313 41.33 33.32 -22.32
N GLY A 314 40.97 32.40 -21.43
CA GLY A 314 41.85 31.38 -20.88
C GLY A 314 41.16 30.01 -20.87
N GLU A 315 41.93 29.00 -21.18
CA GLU A 315 41.49 27.61 -21.21
C GLU A 315 42.41 26.80 -20.27
N TYR A 316 41.82 25.87 -19.53
CA TYR A 316 42.62 25.01 -18.64
C TYR A 316 42.10 23.60 -18.61
N VAL A 317 43.01 22.66 -18.36
CA VAL A 317 42.74 21.29 -17.98
C VAL A 317 43.53 20.98 -16.71
N GLN A 318 42.86 20.49 -15.70
CA GLN A 318 43.46 20.25 -14.37
C GLN A 318 43.11 18.84 -13.87
N LEU A 319 44.12 18.07 -13.53
CA LEU A 319 43.94 16.84 -12.75
C LEU A 319 44.20 17.18 -11.27
N SER A 320 43.21 16.91 -10.43
CA SER A 320 43.24 17.19 -8.99
C SER A 320 43.19 15.91 -8.20
N MET A 321 44.15 15.71 -7.27
CA MET A 321 44.12 14.63 -6.28
C MET A 321 44.03 15.20 -4.88
N SER A 322 43.00 14.78 -4.12
CA SER A 322 42.82 15.17 -2.73
C SER A 322 43.03 13.98 -1.80
N ILE A 323 43.95 14.12 -0.86
CA ILE A 323 44.31 13.09 0.11
C ILE A 323 43.88 13.57 1.50
N PRO A 324 42.85 12.93 2.12
CA PRO A 324 42.42 13.33 3.47
C PRO A 324 43.43 12.86 4.52
N ILE A 325 44.15 13.80 5.15
CA ILE A 325 45.16 13.51 6.16
C ILE A 325 44.55 13.47 7.57
N TYR A 326 43.78 14.48 7.93
CA TYR A 326 43.10 14.60 9.22
C TYR A 326 41.80 15.35 9.09
N ASP A 327 40.73 14.73 9.55
CA ASP A 327 39.33 15.24 9.43
C ASP A 327 38.62 15.32 10.80
N ARG A 328 39.36 15.50 11.87
CA ARG A 328 38.83 15.52 13.26
C ARG A 328 38.12 14.21 13.63
N LEU A 329 38.58 13.08 13.14
CA LEU A 329 38.00 11.74 13.35
C LEU A 329 36.56 11.56 12.75
N SER A 330 36.13 12.48 11.91
CA SER A 330 34.78 12.43 11.31
C SER A 330 34.54 11.12 10.53
N LYS A 331 35.52 10.70 9.71
CA LYS A 331 35.47 9.44 8.96
C LYS A 331 35.41 8.22 9.87
N HIS A 332 36.26 8.23 10.93
CA HIS A 332 36.29 7.14 11.94
C HIS A 332 34.93 7.02 12.64
N SER A 333 34.32 8.14 13.05
CA SER A 333 32.99 8.19 13.64
C SER A 333 31.90 7.72 12.64
N ASN A 334 32.03 8.10 11.37
CA ASN A 334 31.12 7.64 10.33
C ASN A 334 31.21 6.10 10.14
N ILE A 335 32.41 5.53 10.08
CA ILE A 335 32.62 4.07 10.01
C ILE A 335 31.95 3.38 11.21
N ALA A 336 32.17 3.87 12.44
CA ALA A 336 31.55 3.32 13.64
C ALA A 336 30.00 3.38 13.56
N LYS A 337 29.43 4.51 13.14
CA LYS A 337 27.97 4.66 12.93
C LYS A 337 27.44 3.70 11.87
N ARG A 338 28.15 3.50 10.75
CA ARG A 338 27.76 2.55 9.70
C ARG A 338 27.88 1.10 10.15
N LYS A 339 28.86 0.78 11.02
CA LYS A 339 28.94 -0.54 11.64
C LYS A 339 27.71 -0.80 12.53
N ASN A 340 27.35 0.14 13.41
CA ASN A 340 26.16 0.01 14.24
C ASN A 340 24.86 -0.06 13.39
N ALA A 341 24.82 0.58 12.21
CA ALA A 341 23.70 0.45 11.28
C ALA A 341 23.65 -0.95 10.63
N LEU A 342 24.80 -1.54 10.34
CA LEU A 342 24.88 -2.93 9.87
C LEU A 342 24.41 -3.90 10.95
N ASP A 343 24.93 -3.77 12.19
CA ASP A 343 24.53 -4.62 13.31
C ASP A 343 22.99 -4.58 13.54
N ARG A 344 22.38 -3.38 13.42
CA ARG A 344 20.92 -3.25 13.47
C ARG A 344 20.20 -3.96 12.29
N ALA A 345 20.70 -3.78 11.07
CA ALA A 345 20.10 -4.41 9.90
C ALA A 345 20.23 -5.96 9.93
N GLU A 346 21.29 -6.50 10.54
CA GLU A 346 21.47 -7.93 10.79
C GLU A 346 20.41 -8.43 11.80
N ALA A 347 20.26 -7.73 12.93
CA ALA A 347 19.24 -8.05 13.93
C ALA A 347 17.83 -7.94 13.39
N ASP A 348 17.51 -6.91 12.58
CA ASP A 348 16.21 -6.74 11.93
C ASP A 348 15.90 -7.87 10.92
N TYR A 349 16.92 -8.34 10.20
CA TYR A 349 16.77 -9.48 9.29
C TYR A 349 16.49 -10.78 10.05
N GLU A 350 17.24 -11.07 11.12
CA GLU A 350 17.00 -12.23 12.00
C GLU A 350 15.60 -12.17 12.62
N GLN A 351 15.20 -11.01 13.13
CA GLN A 351 13.86 -10.78 13.67
C GLN A 351 12.77 -11.03 12.62
N THR A 352 12.98 -10.61 11.37
CA THR A 352 12.04 -10.83 10.27
C THR A 352 11.87 -12.33 9.99
N LEU A 353 12.95 -13.10 9.94
CA LEU A 353 12.90 -14.55 9.76
C LEU A 353 12.12 -15.25 10.88
N GLN A 354 12.37 -14.86 12.13
CA GLN A 354 11.64 -15.39 13.30
C GLN A 354 10.15 -15.01 13.26
N THR A 355 9.84 -13.79 12.86
CA THR A 355 8.46 -13.31 12.72
C THR A 355 7.73 -14.12 11.66
N VAL A 356 8.32 -14.33 10.49
CA VAL A 356 7.75 -15.14 9.40
C VAL A 356 7.52 -16.58 9.85
N GLU A 357 8.47 -17.19 10.56
CA GLU A 357 8.28 -18.53 11.11
C GLU A 357 7.06 -18.60 12.04
N ALA A 358 6.95 -17.62 12.97
CA ALA A 358 5.84 -17.56 13.90
C ALA A 358 4.49 -17.32 13.18
N GLU A 359 4.47 -16.47 12.15
CA GLU A 359 3.28 -16.18 11.34
C GLU A 359 2.80 -17.42 10.57
N VAL A 360 3.72 -18.13 9.90
CA VAL A 360 3.40 -19.37 9.17
C VAL A 360 2.85 -20.43 10.11
N ARG A 361 3.50 -20.68 11.25
CA ARG A 361 3.04 -21.65 12.25
C ARG A 361 1.66 -21.29 12.80
N ARG A 362 1.42 -20.00 13.05
CA ARG A 362 0.12 -19.50 13.51
C ARG A 362 -0.93 -19.66 12.41
N ALA A 363 -0.62 -19.33 11.16
CA ALA A 363 -1.55 -19.47 10.04
C ALA A 363 -2.00 -20.93 9.83
N ILE A 364 -1.09 -21.91 9.96
CA ILE A 364 -1.42 -23.32 9.91
C ILE A 364 -2.35 -23.70 11.08
N ALA A 365 -1.99 -23.32 12.31
CA ALA A 365 -2.80 -23.62 13.49
C ALA A 365 -4.20 -22.97 13.41
N ASP A 366 -4.28 -21.72 12.93
CA ASP A 366 -5.54 -21.01 12.73
C ASP A 366 -6.40 -21.69 11.66
N ARG A 367 -5.80 -22.11 10.52
CA ARG A 367 -6.51 -22.85 9.47
C ARG A 367 -7.07 -24.18 10.00
N ASP A 368 -6.26 -24.97 10.68
CA ASP A 368 -6.65 -26.28 11.20
C ASP A 368 -7.74 -26.12 12.26
N GLY A 369 -7.57 -25.18 13.20
CA GLY A 369 -8.58 -24.89 14.21
C GLY A 369 -9.89 -24.37 13.61
N THR A 370 -9.83 -23.55 12.54
CA THR A 370 -11.05 -23.10 11.84
C THR A 370 -11.69 -24.20 11.01
N ALA A 371 -10.93 -25.16 10.47
CA ALA A 371 -11.47 -26.33 9.78
C ALA A 371 -12.28 -27.21 10.72
N ASP A 372 -11.75 -27.50 11.92
CA ASP A 372 -12.44 -28.26 12.95
C ASP A 372 -13.71 -27.52 13.44
N ALA A 373 -13.58 -26.23 13.73
CA ALA A 373 -14.71 -25.40 14.15
C ALA A 373 -15.82 -25.37 13.10
N MET A 374 -15.47 -25.26 11.82
CA MET A 374 -16.41 -25.28 10.71
C MET A 374 -17.14 -26.63 10.62
N HIS A 375 -16.42 -27.76 10.72
CA HIS A 375 -17.04 -29.08 10.71
C HIS A 375 -18.06 -29.24 11.84
N GLN A 376 -17.71 -28.80 13.06
CA GLN A 376 -18.63 -28.84 14.20
C GLN A 376 -19.82 -27.90 14.02
N ALA A 377 -19.59 -26.71 13.46
CA ALA A 377 -20.67 -25.76 13.17
C ALA A 377 -21.64 -26.28 12.10
N GLU A 378 -21.16 -26.98 11.07
CA GLU A 378 -22.01 -27.63 10.06
C GLU A 378 -22.92 -28.71 10.66
N ILE A 379 -22.36 -29.58 11.48
CA ILE A 379 -23.13 -30.61 12.20
C ILE A 379 -24.18 -29.95 13.08
N ARG A 380 -23.78 -28.95 13.88
CA ARG A 380 -24.68 -28.23 14.77
C ARG A 380 -25.81 -27.52 14.01
N ALA A 381 -25.51 -26.81 12.92
CA ALA A 381 -26.51 -26.15 12.12
C ALA A 381 -27.53 -27.11 11.50
N THR A 382 -27.05 -28.25 11.00
CA THR A 382 -27.92 -29.31 10.44
C THR A 382 -28.86 -29.91 11.50
N LEU A 383 -28.34 -30.23 12.68
CA LEU A 383 -29.16 -30.79 13.78
C LEU A 383 -30.13 -29.75 14.34
N GLN A 384 -29.74 -28.46 14.45
CA GLN A 384 -30.61 -27.40 14.90
C GLN A 384 -31.71 -27.07 13.87
N GLN A 385 -31.41 -27.18 12.57
CA GLN A 385 -32.40 -27.05 11.52
C GLN A 385 -33.49 -28.15 11.61
N GLU A 386 -33.05 -29.40 11.81
CA GLU A 386 -33.98 -30.52 11.99
C GLU A 386 -34.80 -30.36 13.27
N ALA A 387 -34.16 -30.03 14.39
CA ALA A 387 -34.85 -29.75 15.65
C ALA A 387 -35.89 -28.63 15.54
N PHE A 388 -35.54 -27.54 14.85
CA PHE A 388 -36.45 -26.42 14.61
C PHE A 388 -37.64 -26.86 13.74
N ALA A 389 -37.42 -27.63 12.67
CA ALA A 389 -38.49 -28.17 11.83
C ALA A 389 -39.44 -29.11 12.59
N LEU A 390 -38.92 -29.98 13.47
CA LEU A 390 -39.71 -30.86 14.33
C LEU A 390 -40.51 -30.07 15.36
N ASN A 391 -39.88 -29.08 16.03
CA ASN A 391 -40.57 -28.21 16.98
C ASN A 391 -41.64 -27.32 16.31
N GLY A 392 -41.44 -26.92 15.05
CA GLY A 392 -42.49 -26.25 14.27
C GLY A 392 -43.76 -27.11 14.14
N LYS A 393 -43.64 -28.39 13.77
CA LYS A 393 -44.77 -29.31 13.69
C LYS A 393 -45.45 -29.57 15.05
N ARG A 394 -44.65 -29.67 16.13
CA ARG A 394 -45.20 -29.83 17.49
C ARG A 394 -45.94 -28.59 17.97
N TYR A 395 -45.45 -27.42 17.61
CA TYR A 395 -46.11 -26.15 17.90
C TYR A 395 -47.47 -26.00 17.16
N GLU A 396 -47.48 -26.35 15.87
CA GLU A 396 -48.71 -26.40 15.07
C GLU A 396 -49.79 -27.33 15.68
N GLN A 397 -49.36 -28.44 16.28
CA GLN A 397 -50.23 -29.40 16.97
C GLN A 397 -50.57 -28.99 18.43
N GLY A 398 -50.06 -27.85 18.90
CA GLY A 398 -50.29 -27.40 20.26
C GLY A 398 -49.52 -28.22 21.37
N LEU A 399 -48.53 -28.98 20.98
CA LEU A 399 -47.79 -29.87 21.89
C LEU A 399 -46.66 -29.20 22.65
N ILE A 400 -46.23 -28.00 22.21
CA ILE A 400 -45.23 -27.20 22.86
C ILE A 400 -45.66 -25.73 22.98
N SER A 401 -45.07 -25.03 23.92
CA SER A 401 -45.36 -23.61 24.16
C SER A 401 -44.72 -22.69 23.08
N SER A 402 -45.23 -21.47 22.95
CA SER A 402 -44.67 -20.41 22.11
C SER A 402 -43.20 -20.11 22.46
N ILE A 403 -42.86 -20.16 23.75
CA ILE A 403 -41.49 -19.91 24.24
C ILE A 403 -40.51 -21.00 23.79
N GLU A 404 -40.93 -22.26 23.87
CA GLU A 404 -40.10 -23.39 23.41
C GLU A 404 -39.84 -23.35 21.91
N TYR A 405 -40.86 -22.98 21.12
CA TYR A 405 -40.74 -22.77 19.70
C TYR A 405 -39.76 -21.61 19.34
N GLN A 406 -39.88 -20.47 20.02
CA GLN A 406 -38.96 -19.33 19.86
C GLN A 406 -37.53 -19.73 20.23
N THR A 407 -37.34 -20.48 21.32
CA THR A 407 -36.02 -20.96 21.73
C THR A 407 -35.39 -21.83 20.63
N ALA A 408 -36.13 -22.76 20.05
CA ALA A 408 -35.65 -23.59 18.93
C ALA A 408 -35.30 -22.76 17.70
N SER A 409 -36.09 -21.74 17.38
CA SER A 409 -35.82 -20.79 16.30
C SER A 409 -34.52 -20.00 16.53
N ASN A 410 -34.32 -19.49 17.74
CA ASN A 410 -33.11 -18.75 18.09
C ASN A 410 -31.86 -19.64 18.03
N LEU A 411 -31.95 -20.86 18.51
CA LEU A 411 -30.85 -21.84 18.47
C LEU A 411 -30.47 -22.17 17.03
N TYR A 412 -31.44 -22.32 16.13
CA TYR A 412 -31.19 -22.55 14.71
C TYR A 412 -30.53 -21.34 14.03
N LEU A 413 -31.03 -20.11 14.26
CA LEU A 413 -30.43 -18.89 13.68
C LEU A 413 -29.00 -18.68 14.16
N ASN A 414 -28.74 -18.90 15.45
CA ASN A 414 -27.37 -18.78 15.99
C ASN A 414 -26.44 -19.84 15.38
N ALA A 415 -26.90 -21.09 15.25
CA ALA A 415 -26.11 -22.15 14.63
C ALA A 415 -25.82 -21.87 13.15
N LEU A 416 -26.79 -21.31 12.42
CA LEU A 416 -26.60 -20.89 11.02
C LEU A 416 -25.59 -19.74 10.89
N ALA A 417 -25.67 -18.74 11.77
CA ALA A 417 -24.73 -17.62 11.79
C ALA A 417 -23.31 -18.10 12.08
N GLU A 418 -23.14 -19.01 13.05
CA GLU A 418 -21.86 -19.63 13.38
C GLU A 418 -21.31 -20.47 12.22
N GLN A 419 -22.15 -21.26 11.54
CA GLN A 419 -21.76 -22.04 10.37
C GLN A 419 -21.24 -21.13 9.23
N LEU A 420 -21.99 -20.08 8.88
CA LEU A 420 -21.58 -19.15 7.83
C LEU A 420 -20.27 -18.46 8.19
N ASN A 421 -20.13 -17.98 9.41
CA ASN A 421 -18.92 -17.32 9.87
C ASN A 421 -17.71 -18.29 9.86
N ALA A 422 -17.86 -19.49 10.41
CA ALA A 422 -16.78 -20.48 10.46
C ALA A 422 -16.32 -20.87 9.05
N ARG A 423 -17.24 -21.02 8.09
CA ARG A 423 -16.93 -21.33 6.70
C ARG A 423 -16.15 -20.23 6.01
N LEU A 424 -16.54 -18.97 6.17
CA LEU A 424 -15.85 -17.82 5.60
C LEU A 424 -14.48 -17.59 6.25
N GLN A 425 -14.38 -17.78 7.55
CA GLN A 425 -13.10 -17.72 8.27
C GLN A 425 -12.14 -18.81 7.79
N TYR A 426 -12.61 -20.04 7.63
CA TYR A 426 -11.79 -21.11 7.06
C TYR A 426 -11.29 -20.76 5.65
N PHE A 427 -12.16 -20.21 4.80
CA PHE A 427 -11.77 -19.77 3.46
C PHE A 427 -10.62 -18.76 3.50
N ILE A 428 -10.72 -17.70 4.33
CA ILE A 428 -9.68 -16.68 4.49
C ILE A 428 -8.38 -17.32 5.02
N LYS A 429 -8.46 -18.13 6.10
CA LYS A 429 -7.27 -18.74 6.72
C LYS A 429 -6.58 -19.73 5.78
N ASN A 430 -7.34 -20.49 5.00
CA ASN A 430 -6.78 -21.39 3.99
C ASN A 430 -6.08 -20.61 2.85
N SER A 431 -6.65 -19.51 2.39
CA SER A 431 -6.02 -18.61 1.40
C SER A 431 -4.70 -18.02 1.92
N VAL A 432 -4.63 -17.64 3.20
CA VAL A 432 -3.38 -17.19 3.83
C VAL A 432 -2.31 -18.28 3.86
N VAL A 433 -2.67 -19.52 4.17
CA VAL A 433 -1.72 -20.64 4.15
C VAL A 433 -1.23 -20.93 2.73
N GLN A 434 -2.11 -20.89 1.73
CA GLN A 434 -1.73 -21.03 0.31
C GLN A 434 -0.79 -19.91 -0.15
N TYR A 435 -1.01 -18.67 0.33
CA TYR A 435 -0.10 -17.55 0.08
C TYR A 435 1.30 -17.82 0.63
N TYR A 436 1.44 -18.35 1.85
CA TYR A 436 2.74 -18.76 2.38
C TYR A 436 3.37 -19.92 1.57
N GLY A 437 2.56 -20.72 0.91
CA GLY A 437 2.97 -21.76 -0.06
C GLY A 437 3.35 -21.24 -1.45
N GLY A 438 3.41 -19.93 -1.65
CA GLY A 438 3.87 -19.31 -2.91
C GLY A 438 2.79 -19.05 -3.95
N THR A 439 1.49 -19.17 -3.58
CA THR A 439 0.37 -18.83 -4.48
C THR A 439 -0.16 -17.44 -4.14
N THR A 440 -0.09 -16.48 -5.06
CA THR A 440 -0.64 -15.14 -4.82
C THR A 440 -2.15 -15.17 -4.62
N TYR A 441 -2.71 -14.18 -3.91
CA TYR A 441 -4.16 -14.09 -3.71
C TYR A 441 -4.95 -13.94 -5.02
N LEU A 442 -4.35 -13.36 -6.07
CA LEU A 442 -4.97 -13.25 -7.40
C LEU A 442 -4.96 -14.56 -8.19
N ASP A 443 -4.10 -15.52 -7.85
CA ASP A 443 -3.98 -16.79 -8.55
C ASP A 443 -4.79 -17.92 -7.88
N GLN A 444 -5.32 -17.67 -6.70
CA GLN A 444 -6.26 -18.53 -5.98
C GLN A 444 -7.68 -18.36 -6.52
#